data_f30727e50b64c07b1b468821ac391cf2
#
_entry.id   f30727e50b64c07b1b468821ac391cf2
#
_cell.length_a   1.000
_cell.length_b   1.000
_cell.length_c   1.000
_cell.angle_alpha   90.00
_cell.angle_beta   90.00
_cell.angle_gamma   90.00
#
_symmetry.space_group_name_H-M   'P 1'
#
loop_
_entity.id
_entity.type
_entity.pdbx_description
1 polymer ?
#
loop_
_entity_poly.entity_id
_entity_poly.type
_entity_poly.pdbx_seq_one_letter_code
_entity_poly.pdbx_strand_id
1 'polypeptide(L)'
;TGEQVFTLRSRFRQSYTNSNGTISHPIDWEVGLLAHLHLPWNLDLSNNFNLYTRRKYTTKELNTNDFVWDARLVRTFLNDKLMVVLEGFDILKQLKHVEYTQSSSYISSKSTNVIPSYMMACVVYRLNHSSKKQKPGKHWY
;
A
#
# COMPACT_ATOMS: atom_id res chain seq x y z
N THR A 1 -4.35 -6.41 -25.55
CA THR A 1 -5.22 -5.51 -24.75
C THR A 1 -5.01 -5.85 -23.30
N GLY A 2 -4.15 -5.06 -22.61
CA GLY A 2 -3.89 -5.24 -21.20
C GLY A 2 -5.13 -4.90 -20.37
N GLU A 3 -5.46 -5.75 -19.40
CA GLU A 3 -6.51 -5.44 -18.43
C GLU A 3 -6.07 -4.29 -17.53
N GLN A 4 -6.91 -3.28 -17.46
CA GLN A 4 -6.77 -2.20 -16.49
C GLN A 4 -7.74 -2.48 -15.36
N VAL A 5 -7.24 -2.55 -14.13
CA VAL A 5 -8.03 -2.83 -12.94
C VAL A 5 -7.98 -1.65 -11.99
N PHE A 6 -9.14 -1.13 -11.63
CA PHE A 6 -9.30 -0.10 -10.63
C PHE A 6 -10.12 -0.64 -9.47
N THR A 7 -9.61 -0.48 -8.25
CA THR A 7 -10.30 -0.90 -7.04
C THR A 7 -10.42 0.28 -6.09
N LEU A 8 -11.65 0.66 -5.79
CA LEU A 8 -11.94 1.69 -4.80
C LEU A 8 -12.31 1.01 -3.48
N ARG A 9 -11.68 1.45 -2.39
CA ARG A 9 -11.97 1.00 -1.02
C ARG A 9 -12.36 2.19 -0.17
N SER A 10 -13.36 2.01 0.67
CA SER A 10 -13.73 3.00 1.67
C SER A 10 -13.97 2.30 3.00
N ARG A 11 -13.43 2.87 4.07
CA ARG A 11 -13.63 2.39 5.43
C ARG A 11 -13.99 3.58 6.31
N PHE A 12 -15.10 3.45 7.00
CA PHE A 12 -15.56 4.42 7.98
C PHE A 12 -15.54 3.79 9.37
N ARG A 13 -14.97 4.47 10.34
CA ARG A 13 -14.97 4.05 11.74
C ARG A 13 -15.35 5.23 12.61
N GLN A 14 -16.32 5.02 13.47
CA GLN A 14 -16.66 5.93 14.57
C GLN A 14 -16.42 5.22 15.89
N SER A 15 -15.70 5.86 16.79
CA SER A 15 -15.39 5.33 18.11
C SER A 15 -16.02 6.22 19.18
N TYR A 16 -16.24 5.65 20.34
CA TYR A 16 -16.69 6.37 21.55
C TYR A 16 -15.59 6.22 22.61
N THR A 17 -15.12 7.32 23.11
CA THR A 17 -14.10 7.31 24.16
C THR A 17 -14.54 8.22 25.29
N ASN A 18 -14.58 7.69 26.51
CA ASN A 18 -14.78 8.45 27.73
C ASN A 18 -13.51 8.34 28.57
N SER A 19 -12.80 9.45 28.71
CA SER A 19 -11.57 9.52 29.50
C SER A 19 -11.72 10.66 30.53
N ASN A 20 -11.71 10.31 31.80
CA ASN A 20 -11.79 11.25 32.93
C ASN A 20 -12.95 12.25 32.82
N GLY A 21 -14.13 11.78 32.38
CA GLY A 21 -15.31 12.63 32.23
C GLY A 21 -15.36 13.42 30.92
N THR A 22 -14.34 13.34 30.08
CA THR A 22 -14.35 13.94 28.75
C THR A 22 -14.82 12.90 27.73
N ILE A 23 -15.96 13.16 27.11
CA ILE A 23 -16.53 12.32 26.08
C ILE A 23 -16.04 12.81 24.72
N SER A 24 -15.48 11.93 23.91
CA SER A 24 -15.13 12.21 22.53
C SER A 24 -15.65 11.14 21.58
N HIS A 25 -16.02 11.59 20.38
CA HIS A 25 -16.53 10.74 19.31
C HIS A 25 -15.60 10.85 18.09
N PRO A 26 -14.39 10.26 18.14
CA PRO A 26 -13.49 10.31 17.02
C PRO A 26 -14.06 9.60 15.80
N ILE A 27 -13.82 10.20 14.64
CA ILE A 27 -14.24 9.71 13.35
C ILE A 27 -13.01 9.52 12.48
N ASP A 28 -12.81 8.31 12.00
CA ASP A 28 -11.76 7.94 11.05
C ASP A 28 -12.42 7.53 9.74
N TRP A 29 -12.01 8.15 8.66
CA TRP A 29 -12.43 7.80 7.32
C TRP A 29 -11.20 7.56 6.44
N GLU A 30 -11.17 6.39 5.84
CA GLU A 30 -10.13 5.96 4.93
C GLU A 30 -10.74 5.72 3.55
N VAL A 31 -10.15 6.35 2.53
CA VAL A 31 -10.48 6.10 1.13
C VAL A 31 -9.23 5.67 0.42
N GLY A 32 -9.26 4.50 -0.21
CA GLY A 32 -8.14 3.95 -0.97
C GLY A 32 -8.54 3.69 -2.43
N LEU A 33 -7.67 4.10 -3.35
CA LEU A 33 -7.77 3.79 -4.77
C LEU A 33 -6.53 3.00 -5.19
N LEU A 34 -6.76 1.78 -5.66
CA LEU A 34 -5.75 0.93 -6.26
C LEU A 34 -5.96 0.90 -7.77
N ALA A 35 -4.93 1.26 -8.53
CA ALA A 35 -4.94 1.25 -9.98
C ALA A 35 -3.82 0.37 -10.51
N HIS A 36 -4.17 -0.69 -11.22
CA HIS A 36 -3.24 -1.53 -11.97
C HIS A 36 -3.41 -1.26 -13.46
N LEU A 37 -2.35 -0.79 -14.08
CA LEU A 37 -2.32 -0.43 -15.50
C LEU A 37 -1.30 -1.31 -16.20
N HIS A 38 -1.78 -2.08 -17.18
CA HIS A 38 -0.92 -2.82 -18.08
C HIS A 38 -0.66 -1.97 -19.32
N LEU A 39 0.58 -1.51 -19.45
CA LEU A 39 1.00 -0.61 -20.52
C LEU A 39 1.71 -1.39 -21.64
N PRO A 40 1.81 -0.83 -22.85
CA PRO A 40 2.59 -1.43 -23.93
C PRO A 40 4.06 -1.59 -23.46
N TRP A 41 4.82 -2.46 -24.17
CA TRP A 41 6.23 -2.80 -23.88
C TRP A 41 6.44 -3.63 -22.60
N ASN A 42 5.47 -4.45 -22.20
CA ASN A 42 5.51 -5.28 -20.99
C ASN A 42 5.82 -4.45 -19.74
N LEU A 43 5.12 -3.35 -19.62
CA LEU A 43 5.24 -2.41 -18.51
C LEU A 43 3.97 -2.47 -17.66
N ASP A 44 4.13 -2.84 -16.40
CA ASP A 44 3.06 -2.89 -15.41
C ASP A 44 3.25 -1.78 -14.38
N LEU A 45 2.26 -0.92 -14.28
CA LEU A 45 2.23 0.18 -13.31
C LEU A 45 1.14 -0.07 -12.28
N SER A 46 1.52 -0.16 -11.03
CA SER A 46 0.60 -0.24 -9.89
C SER A 46 0.70 1.02 -9.07
N ASN A 47 -0.43 1.67 -8.82
CA ASN A 47 -0.53 2.81 -7.94
C ASN A 47 -1.50 2.50 -6.81
N ASN A 48 -1.16 2.89 -5.60
CA ASN A 48 -1.98 2.78 -4.41
C ASN A 48 -2.06 4.15 -3.73
N PHE A 49 -3.22 4.75 -3.77
CA PHE A 49 -3.52 6.03 -3.15
C PHE A 49 -4.40 5.79 -1.94
N ASN A 50 -4.01 6.27 -0.77
CA ASN A 50 -4.80 6.18 0.44
C ASN A 50 -4.93 7.57 1.06
N LEU A 51 -6.17 7.99 1.28
CA LEU A 51 -6.51 9.20 2.01
C LEU A 51 -7.07 8.81 3.38
N TYR A 52 -6.39 9.25 4.43
CA TYR A 52 -6.81 9.06 5.81
C TYR A 52 -7.29 10.38 6.35
N THR A 53 -8.56 10.45 6.72
CA THR A 53 -9.18 11.64 7.31
C THR A 53 -9.60 11.33 8.73
N ARG A 54 -9.14 12.14 9.70
CA ARG A 54 -9.42 12.01 11.11
C ARG A 54 -10.04 13.27 11.66
N ARG A 55 -11.13 13.11 12.41
CA ARG A 55 -11.91 14.23 12.95
C ARG A 55 -12.41 13.92 14.35
N LYS A 56 -12.73 14.98 15.09
CA LYS A 56 -13.33 14.92 16.42
C LYS A 56 -12.49 14.22 17.48
N TYR A 57 -11.18 14.23 17.31
CA TYR A 57 -10.25 13.87 18.40
C TYR A 57 -10.13 15.03 19.37
N THR A 58 -10.01 14.72 20.67
CA THR A 58 -9.83 15.70 21.76
C THR A 58 -8.54 16.51 21.57
N THR A 59 -7.49 15.84 21.07
CA THR A 59 -6.22 16.47 20.72
C THR A 59 -6.28 16.99 19.30
N LYS A 60 -6.15 18.30 19.12
CA LYS A 60 -6.26 18.95 17.80
C LYS A 60 -5.26 18.42 16.77
N GLU A 61 -4.07 18.04 17.24
CA GLU A 61 -2.99 17.48 16.42
C GLU A 61 -3.34 16.13 15.76
N LEU A 62 -4.34 15.43 16.31
CA LEU A 62 -4.82 14.17 15.76
C LEU A 62 -5.88 14.35 14.65
N ASN A 63 -6.37 15.58 14.45
CA ASN A 63 -7.34 15.88 13.40
C ASN A 63 -6.60 16.19 12.09
N THR A 64 -6.18 15.15 11.37
CA THR A 64 -5.32 15.23 10.18
C THR A 64 -6.02 14.73 8.92
N ASN A 65 -5.48 15.14 7.78
CA ASN A 65 -5.73 14.54 6.48
C ASN A 65 -4.38 14.11 5.92
N ASP A 66 -4.14 12.80 5.87
CA ASP A 66 -2.88 12.25 5.41
C ASP A 66 -3.12 11.52 4.08
N PHE A 67 -2.36 11.90 3.05
CA PHE A 67 -2.43 11.29 1.74
C PHE A 67 -1.17 10.49 1.48
N VAL A 68 -1.31 9.16 1.45
CA VAL A 68 -0.21 8.22 1.22
C VAL A 68 -0.28 7.70 -0.20
N TRP A 69 0.81 7.85 -0.93
CA TRP A 69 0.94 7.38 -2.30
C TRP A 69 2.11 6.43 -2.45
N ASP A 70 1.79 5.20 -2.86
CA ASP A 70 2.75 4.17 -3.23
C ASP A 70 2.63 3.88 -4.72
N ALA A 71 3.76 3.74 -5.39
CA ALA A 71 3.81 3.40 -6.80
C ALA A 71 4.83 2.29 -7.06
N ARG A 72 4.48 1.36 -7.93
CA ARG A 72 5.36 0.28 -8.37
C ARG A 72 5.29 0.14 -9.88
N LEU A 73 6.46 0.19 -10.51
CA LEU A 73 6.66 0.00 -11.93
C LEU A 73 7.47 -1.27 -12.16
N VAL A 74 6.93 -2.17 -12.94
CA VAL A 74 7.59 -3.43 -13.32
C VAL A 74 7.72 -3.48 -14.82
N ARG A 75 8.90 -3.79 -15.30
CA ARG A 75 9.14 -4.05 -16.72
C ARG A 75 9.91 -5.33 -16.93
N THR A 76 9.42 -6.15 -17.85
CA THR A 76 10.07 -7.40 -18.24
C THR A 76 10.71 -7.27 -19.62
N PHE A 77 11.89 -7.87 -19.75
CA PHE A 77 12.71 -7.88 -20.97
C PHE A 77 13.17 -9.31 -21.27
N LEU A 78 13.68 -9.52 -22.48
CA LEU A 78 14.32 -10.77 -22.91
C LEU A 78 13.42 -12.01 -22.71
N ASN A 79 12.15 -11.92 -23.12
CA ASN A 79 11.17 -13.01 -22.95
C ASN A 79 11.06 -13.48 -21.50
N ASP A 80 10.81 -12.53 -20.59
CA ASP A 80 10.62 -12.73 -19.15
C ASP A 80 11.86 -13.23 -18.39
N LYS A 81 13.05 -13.16 -18.99
CA LYS A 81 14.29 -13.51 -18.32
C LYS A 81 14.85 -12.39 -17.45
N LEU A 82 14.64 -11.15 -17.84
CA LEU A 82 15.07 -9.97 -17.08
C LEU A 82 13.86 -9.16 -16.63
N MET A 83 13.75 -8.91 -15.34
CA MET A 83 12.71 -8.08 -14.75
C MET A 83 13.34 -6.93 -13.97
N VAL A 84 12.91 -5.73 -14.24
CA VAL A 84 13.29 -4.51 -13.50
C VAL A 84 12.07 -4.00 -12.76
N VAL A 85 12.23 -3.76 -11.47
CA VAL A 85 11.19 -3.23 -10.57
C VAL A 85 11.67 -1.91 -10.00
N LEU A 86 10.86 -0.87 -10.13
CA LEU A 86 11.02 0.40 -9.42
C LEU A 86 9.84 0.55 -8.48
N GLU A 87 10.10 0.82 -7.21
CA GLU A 87 9.08 0.94 -6.19
C GLU A 87 9.33 2.19 -5.36
N GLY A 88 8.28 3.00 -5.19
CA GLY A 88 8.26 4.15 -4.30
C GLY A 88 7.19 3.93 -3.25
N PHE A 89 7.57 4.01 -1.98
CA PHE A 89 6.71 3.89 -0.82
C PHE A 89 6.57 5.25 -0.13
N ASP A 90 5.34 5.63 0.20
CA ASP A 90 5.01 6.91 0.83
C ASP A 90 5.74 8.09 0.16
N ILE A 91 5.55 8.26 -1.15
CA ILE A 91 6.26 9.25 -1.98
C ILE A 91 6.07 10.68 -1.43
N LEU A 92 4.94 10.94 -0.78
CA LEU A 92 4.59 12.24 -0.19
C LEU A 92 5.10 12.41 1.25
N LYS A 93 5.71 11.39 1.86
CA LYS A 93 6.28 11.41 3.23
C LYS A 93 5.26 11.72 4.33
N GLN A 94 4.03 11.26 4.18
CA GLN A 94 2.94 11.53 5.14
C GLN A 94 2.67 10.39 6.12
N LEU A 95 3.26 9.22 5.93
CA LEU A 95 3.00 8.02 6.74
C LEU A 95 3.26 8.20 8.23
N LYS A 96 4.18 9.09 8.61
CA LYS A 96 4.47 9.41 10.02
C LYS A 96 3.23 9.87 10.79
N HIS A 97 2.38 10.66 10.14
CA HIS A 97 1.13 11.14 10.73
C HIS A 97 0.14 10.00 10.92
N VAL A 98 0.05 9.09 9.96
CA VAL A 98 -0.85 7.93 10.01
C VAL A 98 -0.48 6.99 11.15
N GLU A 99 0.79 6.65 11.33
CA GLU A 99 1.23 5.76 12.41
C GLU A 99 1.16 6.40 13.79
N TYR A 100 1.59 7.64 13.91
CA TYR A 100 1.54 8.36 15.18
C TYR A 100 0.12 8.43 15.75
N THR A 101 -0.89 8.61 14.88
CA THR A 101 -2.30 8.65 15.27
C THR A 101 -2.89 7.29 15.62
N GLN A 102 -2.41 6.21 15.06
CA GLN A 102 -2.82 4.85 15.45
C GLN A 102 -2.25 4.43 16.81
N SER A 103 -1.05 4.87 17.13
CA SER A 103 -0.37 4.56 18.41
C SER A 103 -0.90 5.37 19.59
N SER A 104 -1.49 6.54 19.35
CA SER A 104 -1.92 7.44 20.41
C SER A 104 -3.24 7.05 21.09
N SER A 105 -3.91 5.98 20.67
CA SER A 105 -4.97 5.34 21.46
C SER A 105 -4.45 4.75 22.77
N TYR A 106 -3.16 4.52 22.86
CA TYR A 106 -2.40 4.29 24.08
C TYR A 106 -1.43 5.45 24.24
N ILE A 107 -1.51 6.18 25.35
CA ILE A 107 -0.52 7.19 25.77
C ILE A 107 0.74 6.44 26.22
N SER A 108 1.40 5.82 25.31
CA SER A 108 2.76 5.37 25.42
C SER A 108 3.47 6.03 24.25
N SER A 109 4.28 7.04 24.54
CA SER A 109 5.18 7.65 23.55
C SER A 109 6.27 6.64 23.17
N LYS A 110 5.86 5.57 22.52
CA LYS A 110 6.75 4.67 21.83
C LYS A 110 7.09 5.36 20.51
N SER A 111 8.18 6.12 20.50
CA SER A 111 8.82 6.58 19.28
C SER A 111 9.22 5.33 18.50
N THR A 112 8.30 4.80 17.73
CA THR A 112 8.60 3.71 16.81
C THR A 112 9.30 4.36 15.63
N ASN A 113 10.53 3.95 15.34
CA ASN A 113 11.23 4.33 14.12
C ASN A 113 10.42 3.81 12.94
N VAL A 114 9.56 4.66 12.41
CA VAL A 114 8.79 4.39 11.20
C VAL A 114 9.77 4.38 10.04
N ILE A 115 9.71 3.37 9.19
CA ILE A 115 10.46 3.38 7.93
C ILE A 115 9.97 4.60 7.15
N PRO A 116 10.84 5.58 6.90
CA PRO A 116 10.46 6.77 6.14
C PRO A 116 10.16 6.38 4.70
N SER A 117 9.58 7.30 3.93
CA SER A 117 9.43 7.13 2.49
C SER A 117 10.73 6.64 1.85
N TYR A 118 10.66 5.67 0.98
CA TYR A 118 11.82 5.15 0.28
C TYR A 118 11.52 4.90 -1.19
N MET A 119 12.58 4.87 -1.99
CA MET A 119 12.56 4.38 -3.36
C MET A 119 13.52 3.21 -3.47
N MET A 120 13.07 2.16 -4.14
CA MET A 120 13.85 0.95 -4.34
C MET A 120 13.87 0.58 -5.83
N ALA A 121 15.03 0.16 -6.31
CA ALA A 121 15.19 -0.46 -7.62
C ALA A 121 15.68 -1.88 -7.43
N CYS A 122 15.02 -2.83 -8.09
CA CYS A 122 15.39 -4.24 -8.05
C CYS A 122 15.51 -4.77 -9.47
N VAL A 123 16.56 -5.55 -9.72
CA VAL A 123 16.80 -6.23 -11.00
C VAL A 123 16.86 -7.72 -10.75
N VAL A 124 16.01 -8.49 -11.42
CA VAL A 124 15.96 -9.95 -11.32
C VAL A 124 16.27 -10.55 -12.67
N TYR A 125 17.31 -11.39 -12.72
CA TYR A 125 17.65 -12.14 -13.91
C TYR A 125 17.46 -13.64 -13.68
N ARG A 126 16.67 -14.29 -14.54
CA ARG A 126 16.41 -15.73 -14.49
C ARG A 126 17.34 -16.47 -15.43
N LEU A 127 18.29 -17.22 -14.90
CA LEU A 127 19.30 -17.99 -15.66
C LEU A 127 18.71 -19.23 -16.33
N ASN A 128 17.66 -19.86 -15.73
CA ASN A 128 17.06 -21.09 -16.25
C ASN A 128 15.54 -20.96 -16.36
N HIS A 129 15.03 -20.84 -17.58
CA HIS A 129 13.64 -21.05 -17.87
C HIS A 129 13.44 -22.48 -18.41
N SER A 130 13.53 -23.47 -17.52
CA SER A 130 13.14 -24.84 -17.85
C SER A 130 11.63 -24.99 -17.70
N SER A 131 10.88 -24.70 -18.73
CA SER A 131 9.50 -25.15 -18.80
C SER A 131 9.50 -26.67 -19.03
N LYS A 132 9.63 -27.44 -17.95
CA LYS A 132 9.27 -28.85 -17.99
C LYS A 132 7.77 -28.94 -18.24
N LYS A 133 7.37 -29.13 -19.50
CA LYS A 133 6.05 -29.65 -19.82
C LYS A 133 5.91 -30.96 -19.03
N GLN A 134 5.14 -30.97 -17.96
CA GLN A 134 4.70 -32.21 -17.33
C GLN A 134 3.90 -32.98 -18.38
N LYS A 135 4.49 -34.09 -18.86
CA LYS A 135 3.74 -35.06 -19.67
C LYS A 135 2.65 -35.63 -18.77
N PRO A 136 1.36 -35.64 -19.19
CA PRO A 136 0.33 -36.30 -18.42
C PRO A 136 0.73 -37.78 -18.25
N GLY A 137 0.77 -38.23 -17.00
CA GLY A 137 1.06 -39.60 -16.64
C GLY A 137 0.06 -40.53 -17.33
N LYS A 138 0.56 -41.54 -18.05
CA LYS A 138 -0.28 -42.64 -18.58
C LYS A 138 -0.84 -43.39 -17.36
N HIS A 139 -2.14 -43.33 -17.17
CA HIS A 139 -2.84 -44.30 -16.31
C HIS A 139 -2.72 -45.67 -16.96
N TRP A 140 -2.12 -46.60 -16.27
CA TRP A 140 -2.22 -48.02 -16.55
C TRP A 140 -3.43 -48.55 -15.79
N TYR A 141 -4.34 -49.18 -16.51
CA TYR A 141 -5.43 -49.99 -15.97
C TYR A 141 -4.86 -51.31 -15.47
#